data_755b37c83c0112fcb406ac3d437f65df
#
_entry.id   755b37c83c0112fcb406ac3d437f65df
#
_cell.length_a   1.000
_cell.length_b   1.000
_cell.length_c   1.000
_cell.angle_alpha   90.00
_cell.angle_beta   90.00
_cell.angle_gamma   90.00
#
_symmetry.space_group_name_H-M   'P 1'
#
loop_
_entity.id
_entity.type
_entity.pdbx_description
1 polymer ?
#
loop_
_entity_poly.entity_id
_entity_poly.type
_entity_poly.pdbx_seq_one_letter_code
_entity_poly.pdbx_strand_id
1 'polypeptide(L)'
;MSVNQKFEKTGSIAYLCDEYLKNNFIDPEASERLGVKRGLRNPDGTGVLAGLTNVCDVVGYDLVDGKRVPTDGKLIYRGIDVEQIVRAAYAEDRFVFEEVIWLLLFGSLPTPHQLASFKQVLEAHRELPKDFAEDMIMKAPSPNIMNKMARSVLALYSYDDNPEEQSLTNILSQSIALIASLPTIMVNAYQIKRRVYDRQSMYLHLPQPGQSTAEHILSTYRADQKFTKEEAKLLDLCLVLHADHGGGNNSTFACRVLSSSGTDTYSAISAAIGSLKGPKHGGANHKVMEMLGYIMEGVKDHSDDTEIAAFLRRILRKEAGDGSGLIYGMGHAVYTKSDPRAVILRRNAEHLAVEKGFEDEFRVLCAVERLGPDAVREVKGTKDVCANVDLFSGLIYRMLGISEDLFTPLFAISRIPGWCAHRVEEVVFANRIMRPAYKYLGHEQEYIPLEERG
;
A
#
# COMPACT_ATOMS: atom_id res chain seq x y z
N MET A 1 -1.11 7.92 32.48
CA MET A 1 -1.47 9.25 31.96
C MET A 1 -0.97 9.31 30.53
N SER A 2 -1.83 9.55 29.54
CA SER A 2 -1.42 9.73 28.14
C SER A 2 -0.59 11.00 27.96
N VAL A 3 0.16 11.10 26.83
CA VAL A 3 0.95 12.30 26.52
C VAL A 3 0.03 13.54 26.51
N ASN A 4 -1.13 13.47 25.89
CA ASN A 4 -2.08 14.59 25.84
C ASN A 4 -2.59 15.02 27.21
N GLN A 5 -2.89 14.08 28.10
CA GLN A 5 -3.31 14.40 29.48
C GLN A 5 -2.25 15.16 30.28
N LYS A 6 -0.96 14.97 29.99
CA LYS A 6 0.12 15.75 30.63
C LYS A 6 0.11 17.20 30.14
N PHE A 7 -0.09 17.44 28.84
CA PHE A 7 -0.18 18.80 28.28
C PHE A 7 -1.45 19.53 28.71
N GLU A 8 -2.61 18.87 28.75
CA GLU A 8 -3.86 19.44 29.27
C GLU A 8 -3.72 19.92 30.71
N LYS A 9 -2.99 19.13 31.52
CA LYS A 9 -2.77 19.48 32.93
C LYS A 9 -1.84 20.70 33.13
N THR A 10 -0.99 21.01 32.17
CA THR A 10 -0.04 22.15 32.23
C THR A 10 -0.55 23.39 31.50
N GLY A 11 -1.63 23.28 30.69
CA GLY A 11 -2.17 24.37 29.87
C GLY A 11 -1.19 24.91 28.80
N SER A 12 -0.04 24.23 28.59
CA SER A 12 1.08 24.77 27.83
C SER A 12 1.02 24.51 26.32
N ILE A 13 0.23 23.53 25.85
CA ILE A 13 0.26 23.15 24.42
C ILE A 13 -0.30 24.23 23.50
N ALA A 14 -1.38 24.90 23.89
CA ALA A 14 -2.00 25.95 23.08
C ALA A 14 -1.02 27.12 22.88
N TYR A 15 -0.39 27.58 23.97
CA TYR A 15 0.65 28.61 23.91
C TYR A 15 1.82 28.22 22.99
N LEU A 16 2.32 26.98 23.10
CA LEU A 16 3.41 26.49 22.24
C LEU A 16 3.00 26.41 20.75
N CYS A 17 1.73 26.07 20.47
CA CYS A 17 1.19 26.10 19.10
C CYS A 17 1.15 27.54 18.55
N ASP A 18 0.70 28.52 19.36
CA ASP A 18 0.67 29.90 18.96
C ASP A 18 2.06 30.45 18.69
N GLU A 19 3.04 30.13 19.52
CA GLU A 19 4.44 30.51 19.29
C GLU A 19 5.03 29.87 18.03
N TYR A 20 4.69 28.58 17.76
CA TYR A 20 5.08 27.91 16.52
C TYR A 20 4.52 28.64 15.30
N LEU A 21 3.22 28.96 15.28
CA LEU A 21 2.56 29.60 14.15
C LEU A 21 3.06 31.03 13.88
N LYS A 22 3.44 31.78 14.92
CA LYS A 22 4.03 33.13 14.76
C LYS A 22 5.36 33.10 14.02
N ASN A 23 6.19 32.07 14.23
CA ASN A 23 7.58 32.05 13.80
C ASN A 23 7.86 31.07 12.64
N ASN A 24 6.90 30.22 12.27
CA ASN A 24 7.11 29.14 11.32
C ASN A 24 6.10 29.22 10.15
N PHE A 25 6.40 30.09 9.19
CA PHE A 25 5.61 30.23 7.97
C PHE A 25 6.50 29.97 6.74
N ILE A 26 5.99 29.14 5.85
CA ILE A 26 6.59 28.93 4.52
C ILE A 26 5.54 29.36 3.48
N ASP A 27 5.88 30.37 2.70
CA ASP A 27 5.06 30.85 1.58
C ASP A 27 4.80 29.68 0.60
N PRO A 28 3.54 29.29 0.36
CA PRO A 28 3.21 28.23 -0.58
C PRO A 28 3.73 28.46 -1.99
N GLU A 29 3.85 29.74 -2.43
CA GLU A 29 4.30 30.14 -3.77
C GLU A 29 5.84 30.14 -3.88
N ALA A 30 6.55 30.13 -2.76
CA ALA A 30 8.02 30.12 -2.75
C ALA A 30 8.61 28.93 -3.51
N SER A 31 7.93 27.79 -3.49
CA SER A 31 8.37 26.58 -4.20
C SER A 31 8.44 26.80 -5.71
N GLU A 32 7.45 27.45 -6.30
CA GLU A 32 7.41 27.75 -7.74
C GLU A 32 8.47 28.79 -8.09
N ARG A 33 8.51 29.90 -7.37
CA ARG A 33 9.49 30.98 -7.56
C ARG A 33 10.94 30.51 -7.47
N LEU A 34 11.23 29.55 -6.60
CA LEU A 34 12.57 28.99 -6.38
C LEU A 34 12.85 27.72 -7.20
N GLY A 35 11.93 27.29 -8.05
CA GLY A 35 12.09 26.08 -8.87
C GLY A 35 12.13 24.78 -8.08
N VAL A 36 11.56 24.75 -6.84
CA VAL A 36 11.52 23.56 -5.99
C VAL A 36 10.52 22.55 -6.53
N LYS A 37 10.95 21.31 -6.66
CA LYS A 37 10.12 20.19 -7.15
C LYS A 37 9.28 19.61 -6.02
N ARG A 38 8.15 20.22 -5.69
CA ARG A 38 7.26 19.77 -4.63
C ARG A 38 6.82 18.32 -4.86
N GLY A 39 6.97 17.47 -3.83
CA GLY A 39 6.66 16.05 -3.93
C GLY A 39 7.50 15.30 -4.96
N LEU A 40 8.68 15.82 -5.32
CA LEU A 40 9.59 15.28 -6.35
C LEU A 40 8.88 15.17 -7.71
N ARG A 41 8.07 16.19 -8.06
CA ARG A 41 7.35 16.27 -9.34
C ARG A 41 7.81 17.48 -10.16
N ASN A 42 7.97 17.27 -11.45
CA ASN A 42 8.17 18.35 -12.42
C ASN A 42 6.84 19.10 -12.69
N PRO A 43 6.87 20.33 -13.24
CA PRO A 43 5.66 21.09 -13.55
C PRO A 43 4.71 20.38 -14.52
N ASP A 44 5.22 19.52 -15.40
CA ASP A 44 4.45 18.71 -16.34
C ASP A 44 3.82 17.47 -15.67
N GLY A 45 4.05 17.30 -14.36
CA GLY A 45 3.55 16.16 -13.59
C GLY A 45 4.38 14.88 -13.69
N THR A 46 5.56 14.90 -14.38
CA THR A 46 6.50 13.75 -14.34
C THR A 46 7.18 13.67 -12.99
N GLY A 47 7.59 12.44 -12.59
CA GLY A 47 8.47 12.25 -11.44
C GLY A 47 9.89 12.76 -11.72
N VAL A 48 10.55 13.30 -10.70
CA VAL A 48 12.00 13.52 -10.74
C VAL A 48 12.69 12.16 -10.78
N LEU A 49 13.65 12.00 -11.70
CA LEU A 49 14.47 10.77 -11.73
C LEU A 49 15.41 10.77 -10.52
N ALA A 50 15.11 9.92 -9.55
CA ALA A 50 15.86 9.82 -8.29
C ALA A 50 16.81 8.61 -8.24
N GLY A 51 16.69 7.66 -9.15
CA GLY A 51 17.52 6.46 -9.20
C GLY A 51 17.19 5.54 -10.36
N LEU A 52 17.87 4.41 -10.42
CA LEU A 52 17.68 3.34 -11.40
C LEU A 52 17.11 2.10 -10.72
N THR A 53 16.34 1.32 -11.46
CA THR A 53 15.81 0.03 -10.98
C THR A 53 15.58 -0.94 -12.12
N ASN A 54 15.82 -2.22 -11.85
CA ASN A 54 15.42 -3.34 -12.70
C ASN A 54 14.23 -4.12 -12.13
N VAL A 55 13.65 -3.68 -10.98
CA VAL A 55 12.63 -4.45 -10.28
C VAL A 55 11.26 -4.31 -10.95
N CYS A 56 10.85 -3.08 -11.25
CA CYS A 56 9.51 -2.82 -11.75
C CYS A 56 9.47 -1.55 -12.61
N ASP A 57 8.69 -1.61 -13.69
CA ASP A 57 8.33 -0.45 -14.50
C ASP A 57 6.82 -0.22 -14.51
N VAL A 58 6.44 1.05 -14.50
CA VAL A 58 5.04 1.53 -14.47
C VAL A 58 4.84 2.47 -15.64
N VAL A 59 4.25 1.96 -16.73
CA VAL A 59 4.11 2.67 -18.00
C VAL A 59 2.67 3.15 -18.17
N GLY A 60 2.46 4.44 -18.37
CA GLY A 60 1.13 5.04 -18.61
C GLY A 60 1.14 6.06 -19.76
N TYR A 61 2.28 6.28 -20.41
CA TYR A 61 2.45 7.18 -21.55
C TYR A 61 3.70 6.83 -22.34
N ASP A 62 3.69 7.18 -23.63
CA ASP A 62 4.88 7.20 -24.48
C ASP A 62 5.41 8.63 -24.62
N LEU A 63 6.69 8.77 -24.95
CA LEU A 63 7.30 10.03 -25.33
C LEU A 63 7.39 10.10 -26.85
N VAL A 64 6.54 10.93 -27.46
CA VAL A 64 6.56 11.21 -28.91
C VAL A 64 6.99 12.65 -29.08
N ASP A 65 8.10 12.87 -29.76
CA ASP A 65 8.72 14.21 -29.97
C ASP A 65 8.91 15.00 -28.65
N GLY A 66 9.29 14.28 -27.57
CA GLY A 66 9.47 14.86 -26.24
C GLY A 66 8.18 15.23 -25.50
N LYS A 67 7.02 14.91 -26.08
CA LYS A 67 5.71 15.13 -25.45
C LYS A 67 5.12 13.81 -24.94
N ARG A 68 4.44 13.87 -23.82
CA ARG A 68 3.71 12.73 -23.26
C ARG A 68 2.45 12.45 -24.06
N VAL A 69 2.33 11.23 -24.56
CA VAL A 69 1.12 10.73 -25.19
C VAL A 69 0.56 9.62 -24.31
N PRO A 70 -0.62 9.76 -23.71
CA PRO A 70 -1.23 8.72 -22.86
C PRO A 70 -1.42 7.41 -23.63
N THR A 71 -1.00 6.31 -23.01
CA THR A 71 -1.21 4.93 -23.52
C THR A 71 -1.97 4.11 -22.49
N ASP A 72 -2.44 2.92 -22.88
CA ASP A 72 -2.95 1.97 -21.92
C ASP A 72 -1.85 1.59 -20.93
N GLY A 73 -2.21 1.57 -19.64
CA GLY A 73 -1.25 1.32 -18.59
C GLY A 73 -0.66 -0.08 -18.64
N LYS A 74 0.63 -0.20 -18.31
CA LYS A 74 1.31 -1.48 -18.11
C LYS A 74 1.99 -1.49 -16.76
N LEU A 75 2.00 -2.64 -16.12
CA LEU A 75 2.77 -2.92 -14.92
C LEU A 75 3.71 -4.10 -15.24
N ILE A 76 5.01 -3.84 -15.15
CA ILE A 76 6.03 -4.77 -15.62
C ILE A 76 6.91 -5.17 -14.43
N TYR A 77 6.94 -6.45 -14.10
CA TYR A 77 7.81 -7.03 -13.07
C TYR A 77 9.02 -7.70 -13.75
N ARG A 78 10.21 -7.17 -13.53
CA ARG A 78 11.45 -7.73 -14.11
C ARG A 78 11.35 -8.01 -15.62
N GLY A 79 10.70 -7.12 -16.36
CA GLY A 79 10.53 -7.24 -17.81
C GLY A 79 9.30 -8.03 -18.28
N ILE A 80 8.50 -8.60 -17.36
CA ILE A 80 7.31 -9.36 -17.68
C ILE A 80 6.06 -8.55 -17.31
N ASP A 81 5.15 -8.36 -18.26
CA ASP A 81 3.88 -7.70 -18.04
C ASP A 81 3.00 -8.54 -17.08
N VAL A 82 2.48 -7.91 -16.03
CA VAL A 82 1.64 -8.58 -15.03
C VAL A 82 0.40 -9.25 -15.64
N GLU A 83 -0.14 -8.70 -16.72
CA GLU A 83 -1.25 -9.30 -17.46
C GLU A 83 -0.89 -10.71 -18.00
N GLN A 84 0.35 -10.91 -18.46
CA GLN A 84 0.83 -12.22 -18.94
C GLN A 84 0.91 -13.22 -17.77
N ILE A 85 1.41 -12.78 -16.61
CA ILE A 85 1.50 -13.62 -15.40
C ILE A 85 0.10 -14.07 -14.99
N VAL A 86 -0.85 -13.14 -14.94
CA VAL A 86 -2.23 -13.44 -14.54
C VAL A 86 -2.91 -14.39 -15.52
N ARG A 87 -2.74 -14.17 -16.83
CA ARG A 87 -3.31 -15.09 -17.85
C ARG A 87 -2.76 -16.49 -17.71
N ALA A 88 -1.46 -16.64 -17.50
CA ALA A 88 -0.83 -17.95 -17.28
C ALA A 88 -1.37 -18.62 -16.01
N ALA A 89 -1.50 -17.88 -14.90
CA ALA A 89 -2.06 -18.38 -13.64
C ALA A 89 -3.46 -18.98 -13.79
N TYR A 90 -4.34 -18.28 -14.54
CA TYR A 90 -5.71 -18.77 -14.80
C TYR A 90 -5.73 -19.95 -15.76
N ALA A 91 -4.92 -19.92 -16.84
CA ALA A 91 -4.84 -21.02 -17.80
C ALA A 91 -4.29 -22.31 -17.19
N GLU A 92 -3.36 -22.20 -16.25
CA GLU A 92 -2.72 -23.32 -15.56
C GLU A 92 -3.42 -23.69 -14.23
N ASP A 93 -4.47 -22.97 -13.87
CA ASP A 93 -5.27 -23.17 -12.65
C ASP A 93 -4.44 -23.27 -11.35
N ARG A 94 -3.45 -22.36 -11.19
CA ARG A 94 -2.51 -22.34 -10.06
C ARG A 94 -2.41 -20.98 -9.37
N PHE A 95 -1.85 -20.97 -8.17
CA PHE A 95 -1.43 -19.79 -7.41
C PHE A 95 -0.08 -19.32 -7.90
N VAL A 96 0.13 -18.01 -8.04
CA VAL A 96 1.33 -17.43 -8.65
C VAL A 96 2.02 -16.38 -7.79
N PHE A 97 1.50 -16.03 -6.63
CA PHE A 97 2.13 -15.00 -5.80
C PHE A 97 3.56 -15.40 -5.38
N GLU A 98 3.81 -16.65 -5.01
CA GLU A 98 5.15 -17.15 -4.67
C GLU A 98 6.13 -17.08 -5.87
N GLU A 99 5.63 -17.30 -7.09
CA GLU A 99 6.41 -17.11 -8.31
C GLU A 99 6.76 -15.65 -8.54
N VAL A 100 5.82 -14.73 -8.27
CA VAL A 100 6.05 -13.28 -8.33
C VAL A 100 7.05 -12.83 -7.27
N ILE A 101 6.99 -13.36 -6.05
CA ILE A 101 8.01 -13.12 -5.01
C ILE A 101 9.39 -13.51 -5.54
N TRP A 102 9.51 -14.71 -6.10
CA TRP A 102 10.75 -15.17 -6.72
C TRP A 102 11.21 -14.24 -7.84
N LEU A 103 10.33 -13.92 -8.79
CA LEU A 103 10.64 -13.05 -9.92
C LEU A 103 11.18 -11.70 -9.46
N LEU A 104 10.53 -11.05 -8.50
CA LEU A 104 10.95 -9.75 -7.99
C LEU A 104 12.33 -9.81 -7.30
N LEU A 105 12.58 -10.85 -6.48
CA LEU A 105 13.82 -10.99 -5.74
C LEU A 105 15.00 -11.40 -6.64
N PHE A 106 14.81 -12.37 -7.56
CA PHE A 106 15.88 -13.01 -8.30
C PHE A 106 16.00 -12.57 -9.76
N GLY A 107 14.99 -11.86 -10.30
CA GLY A 107 15.08 -11.23 -11.62
C GLY A 107 14.72 -12.13 -12.82
N SER A 108 14.37 -13.41 -12.60
CA SER A 108 13.94 -14.37 -13.62
C SER A 108 12.87 -15.29 -13.09
N LEU A 109 12.07 -15.90 -13.97
CA LEU A 109 11.10 -16.91 -13.58
C LEU A 109 11.81 -18.16 -13.04
N PRO A 110 11.25 -18.79 -11.98
CA PRO A 110 11.80 -20.01 -11.43
C PRO A 110 11.51 -21.22 -12.34
N THR A 111 12.41 -22.19 -12.37
CA THR A 111 12.06 -23.53 -12.85
C THR A 111 11.05 -24.19 -11.89
N PRO A 112 10.31 -25.23 -12.30
CA PRO A 112 9.38 -25.93 -11.42
C PRO A 112 10.03 -26.44 -10.12
N HIS A 113 11.28 -26.94 -10.20
CA HIS A 113 12.03 -27.38 -9.04
C HIS A 113 12.40 -26.21 -8.10
N GLN A 114 12.87 -25.09 -8.65
CA GLN A 114 13.18 -23.89 -7.86
C GLN A 114 11.94 -23.33 -7.16
N LEU A 115 10.81 -23.27 -7.85
CA LEU A 115 9.55 -22.81 -7.25
C LEU A 115 9.09 -23.72 -6.12
N ALA A 116 9.16 -25.05 -6.31
CA ALA A 116 8.79 -26.01 -5.27
C ALA A 116 9.69 -25.88 -4.04
N SER A 117 11.00 -25.79 -4.21
CA SER A 117 11.95 -25.58 -3.12
C SER A 117 11.74 -24.26 -2.42
N PHE A 118 11.47 -23.18 -3.16
CA PHE A 118 11.22 -21.85 -2.60
C PHE A 118 9.94 -21.80 -1.77
N LYS A 119 8.86 -22.45 -2.22
CA LYS A 119 7.62 -22.59 -1.43
C LYS A 119 7.88 -23.28 -0.08
N GLN A 120 8.72 -24.32 -0.04
CA GLN A 120 9.12 -24.96 1.21
C GLN A 120 9.89 -24.01 2.14
N VAL A 121 10.79 -23.18 1.58
CA VAL A 121 11.50 -22.16 2.37
C VAL A 121 10.54 -21.12 2.94
N LEU A 122 9.60 -20.61 2.16
CA LEU A 122 8.57 -19.68 2.67
C LEU A 122 7.72 -20.34 3.76
N GLU A 123 7.28 -21.57 3.55
CA GLU A 123 6.48 -22.33 4.52
C GLU A 123 7.19 -22.47 5.86
N ALA A 124 8.48 -22.82 5.84
CA ALA A 124 9.30 -22.98 7.05
C ALA A 124 9.45 -21.67 7.87
N HIS A 125 9.25 -20.50 7.25
CA HIS A 125 9.37 -19.19 7.91
C HIS A 125 8.02 -18.55 8.26
N ARG A 126 6.89 -19.23 8.07
CA ARG A 126 5.55 -18.71 8.46
C ARG A 126 5.32 -18.73 9.97
N GLU A 127 5.94 -19.67 10.65
CA GLU A 127 5.88 -19.75 12.11
C GLU A 127 6.72 -18.64 12.73
N LEU A 128 6.16 -17.98 13.75
CA LEU A 128 6.84 -16.90 14.45
C LEU A 128 7.83 -17.46 15.48
N PRO A 129 8.86 -16.69 15.88
CA PRO A 129 9.71 -17.09 16.98
C PRO A 129 8.92 -17.44 18.22
N LYS A 130 9.48 -18.33 19.05
CA LYS A 130 8.84 -18.79 20.29
C LYS A 130 8.38 -17.60 21.14
N ASP A 131 7.17 -17.67 21.65
CA ASP A 131 6.51 -16.68 22.52
C ASP A 131 6.36 -15.26 21.87
N PHE A 132 6.67 -15.10 20.57
CA PHE A 132 6.61 -13.80 19.89
C PHE A 132 5.17 -13.23 19.85
N ALA A 133 4.18 -14.07 19.59
CA ALA A 133 2.79 -13.64 19.54
C ALA A 133 2.32 -13.11 20.91
N GLU A 134 2.68 -13.80 21.98
CA GLU A 134 2.35 -13.46 23.36
C GLU A 134 3.07 -12.21 23.83
N ASP A 135 4.37 -12.16 23.65
CA ASP A 135 5.23 -11.11 24.19
C ASP A 135 5.19 -9.82 23.36
N MET A 136 5.22 -9.94 22.04
CA MET A 136 5.34 -8.78 21.16
C MET A 136 4.00 -8.30 20.61
N ILE A 137 3.01 -9.19 20.41
CA ILE A 137 1.73 -8.81 19.83
C ILE A 137 0.67 -8.63 20.91
N MET A 138 0.50 -9.63 21.80
CA MET A 138 -0.60 -9.66 22.78
C MET A 138 -0.37 -8.71 23.96
N LYS A 139 0.84 -8.62 24.51
CA LYS A 139 1.14 -7.73 25.65
C LYS A 139 1.02 -6.24 25.34
N ALA A 140 1.24 -5.85 24.09
CA ALA A 140 1.14 -4.45 23.65
C ALA A 140 0.26 -4.31 22.41
N PRO A 141 -1.05 -4.60 22.50
CA PRO A 141 -1.96 -4.57 21.37
C PRO A 141 -2.07 -3.17 20.76
N SER A 142 -2.59 -3.08 19.54
CA SER A 142 -2.84 -1.82 18.86
C SER A 142 -4.23 -1.85 18.21
N PRO A 143 -5.00 -0.76 18.26
CA PRO A 143 -6.23 -0.65 17.47
C PRO A 143 -5.95 -0.54 15.97
N ASN A 144 -4.71 -0.24 15.57
CA ASN A 144 -4.29 -0.11 14.19
C ASN A 144 -3.30 -1.22 13.83
N ILE A 145 -3.69 -2.09 12.88
CA ILE A 145 -2.91 -3.28 12.50
C ILE A 145 -1.59 -2.89 11.83
N MET A 146 -1.59 -1.87 10.96
CA MET A 146 -0.36 -1.39 10.31
C MET A 146 0.69 -0.90 11.33
N ASN A 147 0.25 -0.20 12.40
CA ASN A 147 1.15 0.17 13.50
C ASN A 147 1.70 -1.06 14.20
N LYS A 148 0.85 -2.09 14.43
CA LYS A 148 1.31 -3.32 15.08
C LYS A 148 2.31 -4.08 14.20
N MET A 149 2.05 -4.18 12.89
CA MET A 149 2.97 -4.81 11.94
C MET A 149 4.33 -4.11 11.95
N ALA A 150 4.38 -2.77 11.84
CA ALA A 150 5.64 -2.02 11.85
C ALA A 150 6.45 -2.28 13.13
N ARG A 151 5.79 -2.25 14.30
CA ARG A 151 6.44 -2.57 15.60
C ARG A 151 6.90 -4.01 15.69
N SER A 152 6.14 -4.95 15.13
CA SER A 152 6.50 -6.37 15.11
C SER A 152 7.72 -6.62 14.22
N VAL A 153 7.82 -5.95 13.06
CA VAL A 153 9.01 -6.01 12.21
C VAL A 153 10.24 -5.52 12.99
N LEU A 154 10.16 -4.37 13.67
CA LEU A 154 11.28 -3.89 14.50
C LEU A 154 11.62 -4.84 15.66
N ALA A 155 10.62 -5.51 16.23
CA ALA A 155 10.87 -6.47 17.30
C ALA A 155 11.62 -7.73 16.81
N LEU A 156 11.39 -8.16 15.56
CA LEU A 156 12.08 -9.30 14.95
C LEU A 156 13.58 -9.11 14.87
N TYR A 157 14.08 -7.86 14.82
CA TYR A 157 15.50 -7.55 14.93
C TYR A 157 16.18 -8.24 16.13
N SER A 158 15.49 -8.32 17.28
CA SER A 158 16.03 -8.95 18.50
C SER A 158 16.03 -10.49 18.49
N TYR A 159 15.46 -11.08 17.46
CA TYR A 159 15.43 -12.55 17.25
C TYR A 159 16.35 -12.98 16.11
N ASP A 160 17.11 -12.08 15.52
CA ASP A 160 18.09 -12.32 14.48
C ASP A 160 19.50 -12.27 15.08
N ASP A 161 20.31 -13.28 14.86
CA ASP A 161 21.68 -13.35 15.37
C ASP A 161 22.64 -12.35 14.69
N ASN A 162 22.30 -11.90 13.47
CA ASN A 162 23.13 -11.00 12.66
C ASN A 162 22.32 -9.87 12.01
N PRO A 163 21.56 -9.07 12.78
CA PRO A 163 20.59 -8.13 12.22
C PRO A 163 21.24 -6.99 11.42
N GLU A 164 22.48 -6.62 11.70
CA GLU A 164 23.21 -5.53 11.05
C GLU A 164 24.08 -5.96 9.87
N GLU A 165 24.20 -7.26 9.60
CA GLU A 165 25.05 -7.74 8.51
C GLU A 165 24.46 -7.43 7.15
N GLN A 166 25.24 -6.75 6.29
CA GLN A 166 24.81 -6.26 4.98
C GLN A 166 25.23 -7.17 3.82
N SER A 167 25.63 -8.42 4.06
CA SER A 167 25.90 -9.37 2.99
C SER A 167 24.62 -9.69 2.22
N LEU A 168 24.75 -9.96 0.92
CA LEU A 168 23.61 -10.37 0.08
C LEU A 168 22.86 -11.58 0.68
N THR A 169 23.60 -12.55 1.20
CA THR A 169 23.04 -13.75 1.83
C THR A 169 22.17 -13.38 3.02
N ASN A 170 22.66 -12.52 3.91
CA ASN A 170 21.91 -12.14 5.11
C ASN A 170 20.67 -11.31 4.78
N ILE A 171 20.81 -10.30 3.90
CA ILE A 171 19.67 -9.46 3.49
C ILE A 171 18.58 -10.29 2.79
N LEU A 172 18.94 -11.25 1.94
CA LEU A 172 17.97 -12.16 1.31
C LEU A 172 17.30 -13.07 2.34
N SER A 173 18.06 -13.63 3.29
CA SER A 173 17.51 -14.46 4.37
C SER A 173 16.49 -13.67 5.21
N GLN A 174 16.84 -12.49 5.67
CA GLN A 174 15.94 -11.58 6.40
C GLN A 174 14.71 -11.20 5.59
N SER A 175 14.89 -10.89 4.30
CA SER A 175 13.80 -10.54 3.38
C SER A 175 12.80 -11.68 3.22
N ILE A 176 13.28 -12.90 2.99
CA ILE A 176 12.44 -14.10 2.82
C ILE A 176 11.70 -14.40 4.12
N ALA A 177 12.37 -14.33 5.27
CA ALA A 177 11.76 -14.54 6.58
C ALA A 177 10.63 -13.51 6.85
N LEU A 178 10.85 -12.24 6.54
CA LEU A 178 9.84 -11.18 6.68
C LEU A 178 8.66 -11.39 5.73
N ILE A 179 8.90 -11.72 4.45
CA ILE A 179 7.84 -12.01 3.48
C ILE A 179 6.95 -13.16 3.97
N ALA A 180 7.55 -14.20 4.53
CA ALA A 180 6.84 -15.38 4.98
C ALA A 180 6.08 -15.19 6.31
N SER A 181 6.66 -14.47 7.28
CA SER A 181 6.11 -14.31 8.64
C SER A 181 5.09 -13.19 8.78
N LEU A 182 5.15 -12.15 7.95
CA LEU A 182 4.26 -10.99 8.07
C LEU A 182 2.77 -11.30 7.89
N PRO A 183 2.33 -12.24 7.03
CA PRO A 183 0.93 -12.69 7.00
C PRO A 183 0.44 -13.21 8.36
N THR A 184 1.23 -14.04 9.03
CA THR A 184 0.94 -14.55 10.39
C THR A 184 0.88 -13.43 11.42
N ILE A 185 1.82 -12.48 11.38
CA ILE A 185 1.83 -11.29 12.26
C ILE A 185 0.57 -10.46 12.04
N MET A 186 0.18 -10.22 10.79
CA MET A 186 -1.01 -9.46 10.42
C MET A 186 -2.28 -10.09 11.01
N VAL A 187 -2.47 -11.38 10.80
CA VAL A 187 -3.65 -12.09 11.29
C VAL A 187 -3.68 -12.11 12.81
N ASN A 188 -2.56 -12.43 13.47
CA ASN A 188 -2.47 -12.43 14.94
C ASN A 188 -2.75 -11.04 15.51
N ALA A 189 -2.20 -9.98 14.91
CA ALA A 189 -2.47 -8.60 15.32
C ALA A 189 -3.96 -8.25 15.22
N TYR A 190 -4.63 -8.68 14.15
CA TYR A 190 -6.07 -8.48 13.96
C TYR A 190 -6.89 -9.26 14.98
N GLN A 191 -6.60 -10.52 15.21
CA GLN A 191 -7.33 -11.34 16.17
C GLN A 191 -7.19 -10.79 17.60
N ILE A 192 -6.01 -10.31 17.96
CA ILE A 192 -5.77 -9.68 19.25
C ILE A 192 -6.51 -8.33 19.35
N LYS A 193 -6.54 -7.54 18.26
CA LYS A 193 -7.35 -6.30 18.19
C LYS A 193 -8.83 -6.61 18.43
N ARG A 194 -9.39 -7.62 17.77
CA ARG A 194 -10.77 -8.07 18.00
C ARG A 194 -11.03 -8.39 19.47
N ARG A 195 -10.13 -9.13 20.13
CA ARG A 195 -10.26 -9.50 21.53
C ARG A 195 -10.22 -8.30 22.45
N VAL A 196 -9.28 -7.39 22.25
CA VAL A 196 -8.97 -6.31 23.19
C VAL A 196 -9.89 -5.10 22.97
N TYR A 197 -10.11 -4.70 21.74
CA TYR A 197 -10.82 -3.45 21.39
C TYR A 197 -12.28 -3.70 20.99
N ASP A 198 -12.55 -4.78 20.24
CA ASP A 198 -13.90 -5.04 19.72
C ASP A 198 -14.71 -5.99 20.64
N ARG A 199 -14.08 -6.52 21.71
CA ARG A 199 -14.71 -7.43 22.68
C ARG A 199 -15.24 -8.72 22.05
N GLN A 200 -14.61 -9.20 20.99
CA GLN A 200 -14.94 -10.43 20.27
C GLN A 200 -13.94 -11.55 20.60
N SER A 201 -14.32 -12.79 20.30
CA SER A 201 -13.41 -13.94 20.43
C SER A 201 -12.26 -13.82 19.43
N MET A 202 -11.05 -14.25 19.82
CA MET A 202 -9.91 -14.38 18.93
C MET A 202 -9.62 -15.84 18.64
N TYR A 203 -9.04 -16.10 17.48
CA TYR A 203 -8.59 -17.41 17.02
C TYR A 203 -7.15 -17.26 16.54
N LEU A 204 -6.23 -18.04 17.11
CA LEU A 204 -4.82 -18.05 16.68
C LEU A 204 -4.54 -19.42 16.06
N HIS A 205 -4.80 -19.55 14.78
CA HIS A 205 -4.57 -20.75 14.01
C HIS A 205 -3.09 -20.84 13.59
N LEU A 206 -2.52 -22.02 13.69
CA LEU A 206 -1.18 -22.29 13.22
C LEU A 206 -1.16 -22.40 11.68
N PRO A 207 -0.04 -22.02 11.03
CA PRO A 207 0.17 -22.26 9.62
C PRO A 207 -0.02 -23.73 9.25
N GLN A 208 -0.71 -23.99 8.13
CA GLN A 208 -0.91 -25.35 7.64
C GLN A 208 0.09 -25.63 6.51
N PRO A 209 0.69 -26.84 6.45
CA PRO A 209 1.63 -27.20 5.40
C PRO A 209 0.97 -27.22 4.01
N GLY A 210 1.75 -26.92 2.98
CA GLY A 210 1.37 -27.01 1.59
C GLY A 210 0.45 -25.90 1.08
N GLN A 211 0.06 -24.94 1.92
CA GLN A 211 -0.78 -23.80 1.50
C GLN A 211 0.04 -22.74 0.76
N SER A 212 -0.57 -22.10 -0.24
CA SER A 212 -0.12 -20.82 -0.79
C SER A 212 -0.26 -19.69 0.26
N THR A 213 0.33 -18.53 0.00
CA THR A 213 0.20 -17.37 0.92
C THR A 213 -1.26 -16.91 1.02
N ALA A 214 -2.02 -16.92 -0.07
CA ALA A 214 -3.44 -16.57 -0.06
C ALA A 214 -4.26 -17.56 0.78
N GLU A 215 -4.04 -18.87 0.62
CA GLU A 215 -4.69 -19.92 1.41
C GLU A 215 -4.32 -19.81 2.89
N HIS A 216 -3.04 -19.58 3.20
CA HIS A 216 -2.57 -19.36 4.56
C HIS A 216 -3.26 -18.17 5.23
N ILE A 217 -3.42 -17.04 4.54
CA ILE A 217 -4.14 -15.87 5.07
C ILE A 217 -5.60 -16.25 5.36
N LEU A 218 -6.32 -16.85 4.43
CA LEU A 218 -7.73 -17.19 4.61
C LEU A 218 -7.94 -18.22 5.71
N SER A 219 -7.12 -19.27 5.76
CA SER A 219 -7.23 -20.32 6.76
C SER A 219 -6.93 -19.83 8.18
N THR A 220 -5.95 -18.94 8.35
CA THR A 220 -5.60 -18.41 9.67
C THR A 220 -6.52 -17.27 10.10
N TYR A 221 -7.09 -16.53 9.15
CA TYR A 221 -8.02 -15.43 9.42
C TYR A 221 -9.41 -15.92 9.85
N ARG A 222 -9.96 -16.96 9.20
CA ARG A 222 -11.32 -17.48 9.41
C ARG A 222 -11.39 -18.42 10.60
N ALA A 223 -12.44 -18.26 11.43
CA ALA A 223 -12.63 -19.09 12.62
C ALA A 223 -12.75 -20.60 12.32
N ASP A 224 -13.39 -20.94 11.19
CA ASP A 224 -13.60 -22.31 10.74
C ASP A 224 -12.51 -22.83 9.77
N GLN A 225 -11.54 -21.99 9.44
CA GLN A 225 -10.41 -22.24 8.51
C GLN A 225 -10.85 -22.60 7.07
N LYS A 226 -12.14 -22.39 6.71
CA LYS A 226 -12.68 -22.81 5.42
C LYS A 226 -12.63 -21.67 4.40
N PHE A 227 -12.34 -22.02 3.17
CA PHE A 227 -12.38 -21.15 2.00
C PHE A 227 -12.56 -21.99 0.74
N THR A 228 -13.02 -21.37 -0.34
CA THR A 228 -13.04 -22.01 -1.66
C THR A 228 -11.74 -21.72 -2.43
N LYS A 229 -11.45 -22.53 -3.44
CA LYS A 229 -10.29 -22.31 -4.31
C LYS A 229 -10.41 -20.98 -5.05
N GLU A 230 -11.61 -20.60 -5.46
CA GLU A 230 -11.91 -19.35 -6.13
C GLU A 230 -11.63 -18.15 -5.23
N GLU A 231 -12.03 -18.20 -3.97
CA GLU A 231 -11.72 -17.15 -2.99
C GLU A 231 -10.20 -17.01 -2.81
N ALA A 232 -9.48 -18.12 -2.67
CA ALA A 232 -8.03 -18.08 -2.52
C ALA A 232 -7.33 -17.58 -3.79
N LYS A 233 -7.80 -17.96 -5.00
CA LYS A 233 -7.26 -17.45 -6.27
C LYS A 233 -7.48 -15.96 -6.45
N LEU A 234 -8.63 -15.46 -6.05
CA LEU A 234 -8.90 -14.01 -6.14
C LEU A 234 -8.05 -13.22 -5.14
N LEU A 235 -7.81 -13.76 -3.95
CA LEU A 235 -6.86 -13.14 -3.02
C LEU A 235 -5.43 -13.19 -3.55
N ASP A 236 -4.99 -14.32 -4.10
CA ASP A 236 -3.67 -14.48 -4.73
C ASP A 236 -3.46 -13.43 -5.85
N LEU A 237 -4.48 -13.24 -6.68
CA LEU A 237 -4.50 -12.19 -7.70
C LEU A 237 -4.31 -10.79 -7.10
N CYS A 238 -5.01 -10.46 -6.03
CA CYS A 238 -4.83 -9.19 -5.32
C CYS A 238 -3.39 -9.03 -4.82
N LEU A 239 -2.81 -10.10 -4.25
CA LEU A 239 -1.41 -10.09 -3.79
C LEU A 239 -0.45 -9.82 -4.95
N VAL A 240 -0.63 -10.48 -6.09
CA VAL A 240 0.19 -10.28 -7.30
C VAL A 240 0.13 -8.84 -7.79
N LEU A 241 -1.08 -8.26 -7.91
CA LEU A 241 -1.28 -6.92 -8.47
C LEU A 241 -0.75 -5.78 -7.58
N HIS A 242 -0.57 -6.05 -6.30
CA HIS A 242 -0.01 -5.08 -5.34
C HIS A 242 1.48 -5.31 -5.03
N ALA A 243 2.12 -6.36 -5.57
CA ALA A 243 3.45 -6.80 -5.18
C ALA A 243 4.55 -5.74 -5.38
N ASP A 244 4.47 -4.95 -6.43
CA ASP A 244 5.32 -3.76 -6.62
C ASP A 244 4.63 -2.67 -7.44
N HIS A 245 5.15 -1.45 -7.38
CA HIS A 245 4.68 -0.33 -8.19
C HIS A 245 5.78 0.72 -8.42
N GLY A 246 7.00 0.25 -8.65
CA GLY A 246 8.17 1.04 -9.00
C GLY A 246 8.87 1.72 -7.82
N GLY A 247 10.14 2.03 -8.03
CA GLY A 247 11.04 2.62 -7.02
C GLY A 247 10.64 4.00 -6.51
N GLY A 248 9.84 4.75 -7.28
CA GLY A 248 9.33 6.07 -6.92
C GLY A 248 8.02 6.05 -6.12
N ASN A 249 7.42 4.88 -5.88
CA ASN A 249 6.28 4.75 -4.97
C ASN A 249 6.69 5.17 -3.56
N ASN A 250 5.84 5.92 -2.83
CA ASN A 250 6.23 6.57 -1.58
C ASN A 250 6.81 5.60 -0.54
N SER A 251 6.20 4.44 -0.33
CA SER A 251 6.71 3.44 0.63
C SER A 251 7.97 2.74 0.14
N THR A 252 8.07 2.46 -1.16
CA THR A 252 9.28 1.92 -1.78
C THR A 252 10.43 2.92 -1.70
N PHE A 253 10.16 4.21 -1.97
CA PHE A 253 11.15 5.26 -1.87
C PHE A 253 11.63 5.45 -0.42
N ALA A 254 10.73 5.39 0.56
CA ALA A 254 11.09 5.41 1.98
C ALA A 254 12.03 4.25 2.34
N CYS A 255 11.72 3.02 1.87
CA CYS A 255 12.57 1.85 2.04
C CYS A 255 13.98 2.09 1.43
N ARG A 256 14.05 2.59 0.18
CA ARG A 256 15.31 2.88 -0.50
C ARG A 256 16.11 3.97 0.20
N VAL A 257 15.46 5.05 0.66
CA VAL A 257 16.14 6.13 1.41
C VAL A 257 16.81 5.59 2.68
N LEU A 258 16.10 4.78 3.47
CA LEU A 258 16.68 4.16 4.66
C LEU A 258 17.79 3.17 4.29
N SER A 259 17.56 2.32 3.29
CA SER A 259 18.56 1.35 2.81
C SER A 259 19.84 2.02 2.35
N SER A 260 19.77 3.20 1.73
CA SER A 260 20.91 3.97 1.25
C SER A 260 21.83 4.48 2.38
N SER A 261 21.34 4.53 3.61
CA SER A 261 22.13 4.88 4.79
C SER A 261 22.91 3.70 5.38
N GLY A 262 22.68 2.48 4.89
CA GLY A 262 23.29 1.26 5.41
C GLY A 262 22.63 0.71 6.67
N THR A 263 21.37 1.10 6.98
CA THR A 263 20.62 0.55 8.12
C THR A 263 20.19 -0.90 7.88
N ASP A 264 19.76 -1.57 8.95
CA ASP A 264 19.25 -2.95 8.93
C ASP A 264 17.96 -3.13 8.12
N THR A 265 17.64 -4.38 7.80
CA THR A 265 16.44 -4.72 7.01
C THR A 265 15.14 -4.42 7.75
N TYR A 266 15.09 -4.65 9.04
CA TYR A 266 13.89 -4.45 9.86
C TYR A 266 13.50 -2.97 9.93
N SER A 267 14.47 -2.09 10.13
CA SER A 267 14.27 -0.63 10.11
C SER A 267 13.77 -0.14 8.75
N ALA A 268 14.36 -0.60 7.65
CA ALA A 268 13.96 -0.19 6.31
C ALA A 268 12.52 -0.64 5.96
N ILE A 269 12.17 -1.89 6.26
CA ILE A 269 10.83 -2.44 6.02
C ILE A 269 9.78 -1.83 6.96
N SER A 270 10.11 -1.60 8.22
CA SER A 270 9.21 -0.91 9.16
C SER A 270 8.88 0.51 8.69
N ALA A 271 9.85 1.24 8.15
CA ALA A 271 9.63 2.57 7.57
C ALA A 271 8.73 2.51 6.33
N ALA A 272 8.88 1.51 5.47
CA ALA A 272 7.99 1.30 4.32
C ALA A 272 6.54 1.03 4.76
N ILE A 273 6.34 0.20 5.78
CA ILE A 273 5.02 -0.05 6.40
C ILE A 273 4.45 1.26 6.97
N GLY A 274 5.27 2.05 7.66
CA GLY A 274 4.88 3.36 8.21
C GLY A 274 4.44 4.35 7.14
N SER A 275 5.16 4.38 6.01
CA SER A 275 4.80 5.19 4.84
C SER A 275 3.48 4.75 4.22
N LEU A 276 3.29 3.43 4.00
CA LEU A 276 2.05 2.88 3.44
C LEU A 276 0.84 3.11 4.35
N LYS A 277 1.02 3.10 5.67
CA LYS A 277 -0.02 3.39 6.66
C LYS A 277 -0.67 4.76 6.47
N GLY A 278 0.03 5.72 5.88
CA GLY A 278 -0.47 7.08 5.70
C GLY A 278 -1.74 7.13 4.83
N PRO A 279 -2.77 7.92 5.22
CA PRO A 279 -4.06 7.95 4.53
C PRO A 279 -3.97 8.42 3.07
N LYS A 280 -2.93 9.17 2.72
CA LYS A 280 -2.68 9.62 1.34
C LYS A 280 -2.02 8.54 0.47
N HIS A 281 -1.65 7.40 1.03
CA HIS A 281 -0.98 6.30 0.33
C HIS A 281 -1.79 5.01 0.38
N GLY A 282 -1.91 4.35 1.52
CA GLY A 282 -2.56 3.04 1.63
C GLY A 282 -4.03 3.07 2.06
N GLY A 283 -4.64 4.25 2.27
CA GLY A 283 -6.01 4.36 2.77
C GLY A 283 -7.09 4.51 1.68
N ALA A 284 -6.74 4.44 0.40
CA ALA A 284 -7.65 4.78 -0.68
C ALA A 284 -8.79 3.75 -0.84
N ASN A 285 -8.51 2.46 -0.71
CA ASN A 285 -9.54 1.43 -0.83
C ASN A 285 -10.63 1.50 0.25
N HIS A 286 -10.28 1.86 1.50
CA HIS A 286 -11.28 2.12 2.54
C HIS A 286 -12.18 3.32 2.17
N LYS A 287 -11.60 4.40 1.65
CA LYS A 287 -12.35 5.57 1.16
C LYS A 287 -13.26 5.25 -0.04
N VAL A 288 -12.87 4.32 -0.89
CA VAL A 288 -13.75 3.81 -1.96
C VAL A 288 -14.98 3.12 -1.36
N MET A 289 -14.81 2.31 -0.32
CA MET A 289 -15.94 1.62 0.31
C MET A 289 -16.89 2.57 1.04
N GLU A 290 -16.37 3.62 1.70
CA GLU A 290 -17.20 4.69 2.24
C GLU A 290 -17.99 5.40 1.13
N MET A 291 -17.33 5.76 0.03
CA MET A 291 -17.97 6.40 -1.12
C MET A 291 -19.04 5.50 -1.75
N LEU A 292 -18.76 4.20 -1.89
CA LEU A 292 -19.74 3.22 -2.37
C LEU A 292 -20.99 3.23 -1.48
N GLY A 293 -20.82 3.24 -0.15
CA GLY A 293 -21.94 3.37 0.80
C GLY A 293 -22.79 4.62 0.53
N TYR A 294 -22.17 5.78 0.34
CA TYR A 294 -22.90 7.00 0.00
C TYR A 294 -23.66 6.92 -1.32
N ILE A 295 -23.10 6.25 -2.33
CA ILE A 295 -23.76 6.06 -3.63
C ILE A 295 -24.96 5.10 -3.47
N MET A 296 -24.75 3.97 -2.79
CA MET A 296 -25.81 2.97 -2.54
C MET A 296 -27.00 3.55 -1.74
N GLU A 297 -26.73 4.47 -0.81
CA GLU A 297 -27.79 5.16 -0.05
C GLU A 297 -28.44 6.31 -0.81
N GLY A 298 -27.69 7.01 -1.65
CA GLY A 298 -28.11 8.27 -2.26
C GLY A 298 -28.68 8.14 -3.68
N VAL A 299 -28.52 7.01 -4.33
CA VAL A 299 -29.04 6.66 -5.67
C VAL A 299 -30.18 5.66 -5.49
N LYS A 300 -31.30 5.87 -6.17
CA LYS A 300 -32.48 5.00 -6.05
C LYS A 300 -32.41 3.79 -6.96
N ASP A 301 -31.99 4.00 -8.19
CA ASP A 301 -31.83 2.95 -9.19
C ASP A 301 -30.33 2.78 -9.53
N HIS A 302 -29.74 1.75 -8.96
CA HIS A 302 -28.32 1.41 -9.16
C HIS A 302 -28.00 0.89 -10.58
N SER A 303 -29.01 0.76 -11.44
CA SER A 303 -28.85 0.43 -12.87
C SER A 303 -28.97 1.67 -13.77
N ASP A 304 -29.40 2.82 -13.24
CA ASP A 304 -29.52 4.08 -13.99
C ASP A 304 -28.21 4.88 -13.97
N ASP A 305 -27.47 4.81 -15.07
CA ASP A 305 -26.26 5.59 -15.30
C ASP A 305 -26.45 7.10 -15.14
N THR A 306 -27.63 7.62 -15.46
CA THR A 306 -27.93 9.06 -15.36
C THR A 306 -28.00 9.49 -13.92
N GLU A 307 -28.65 8.69 -13.07
CA GLU A 307 -28.75 8.95 -11.64
C GLU A 307 -27.38 8.85 -10.95
N ILE A 308 -26.62 7.79 -11.27
CA ILE A 308 -25.24 7.61 -10.76
C ILE A 308 -24.35 8.78 -11.18
N ALA A 309 -24.35 9.17 -12.47
CA ALA A 309 -23.54 10.29 -12.95
C ALA A 309 -23.91 11.62 -12.26
N ALA A 310 -25.21 11.86 -12.04
CA ALA A 310 -25.66 13.04 -11.29
C ALA A 310 -25.15 13.04 -9.84
N PHE A 311 -25.16 11.88 -9.18
CA PHE A 311 -24.64 11.74 -7.83
C PHE A 311 -23.12 11.96 -7.77
N LEU A 312 -22.35 11.44 -8.71
CA LEU A 312 -20.89 11.66 -8.82
C LEU A 312 -20.57 13.17 -8.98
N ARG A 313 -21.37 13.90 -9.79
CA ARG A 313 -21.21 15.37 -9.90
C ARG A 313 -21.47 16.09 -8.55
N ARG A 314 -22.46 15.64 -7.78
CA ARG A 314 -22.72 16.18 -6.44
C ARG A 314 -21.56 15.93 -5.48
N ILE A 315 -20.95 14.72 -5.51
CA ILE A 315 -19.72 14.44 -4.74
C ILE A 315 -18.62 15.43 -5.12
N LEU A 316 -18.36 15.62 -6.42
CA LEU A 316 -17.31 16.52 -6.91
C LEU A 316 -17.55 17.99 -6.54
N ARG A 317 -18.82 18.44 -6.44
CA ARG A 317 -19.21 19.76 -5.97
C ARG A 317 -19.25 19.91 -4.45
N LYS A 318 -18.94 18.83 -3.71
CA LYS A 318 -19.00 18.76 -2.25
C LYS A 318 -20.42 18.86 -1.67
N GLU A 319 -21.42 18.48 -2.45
CA GLU A 319 -22.83 18.47 -2.11
C GLU A 319 -23.32 17.11 -1.61
N ALA A 320 -22.46 16.08 -1.70
CA ALA A 320 -22.72 14.71 -1.26
C ALA A 320 -21.42 14.01 -0.82
N GLY A 321 -21.54 12.84 -0.22
CA GLY A 321 -20.41 12.06 0.29
C GLY A 321 -19.78 12.71 1.52
N ASP A 322 -18.46 12.60 1.66
CA ASP A 322 -17.69 13.12 2.79
C ASP A 322 -17.31 14.62 2.68
N GLY A 323 -17.80 15.32 1.67
CA GLY A 323 -17.51 16.73 1.42
C GLY A 323 -16.10 17.03 0.89
N SER A 324 -15.29 16.01 0.61
CA SER A 324 -13.93 16.18 0.06
C SER A 324 -13.94 16.72 -1.38
N GLY A 325 -14.97 16.40 -2.16
CA GLY A 325 -15.05 16.69 -3.59
C GLY A 325 -14.17 15.76 -4.42
N LEU A 326 -13.94 14.52 -3.95
CA LEU A 326 -13.14 13.49 -4.62
C LEU A 326 -14.00 12.26 -4.94
N ILE A 327 -13.81 11.71 -6.12
CA ILE A 327 -14.25 10.35 -6.44
C ILE A 327 -13.06 9.44 -6.11
N TYR A 328 -13.15 8.71 -5.01
CA TYR A 328 -12.10 7.80 -4.57
C TYR A 328 -11.99 6.62 -5.54
N GLY A 329 -10.79 6.08 -5.71
CA GLY A 329 -10.52 5.06 -6.70
C GLY A 329 -10.33 5.59 -8.12
N MET A 330 -10.45 6.92 -8.33
CA MET A 330 -10.21 7.58 -9.61
C MET A 330 -8.96 8.46 -9.56
N GLY A 331 -8.12 8.33 -10.60
CA GLY A 331 -6.87 9.08 -10.76
C GLY A 331 -5.65 8.31 -10.25
N HIS A 332 -4.53 8.55 -10.93
CA HIS A 332 -3.25 7.93 -10.63
C HIS A 332 -2.08 8.85 -11.01
N ALA A 333 -0.94 8.70 -10.35
CA ALA A 333 0.24 9.53 -10.61
C ALA A 333 0.87 9.29 -11.99
N VAL A 334 0.69 8.10 -12.58
CA VAL A 334 1.26 7.70 -13.87
C VAL A 334 0.18 7.37 -14.89
N TYR A 335 -0.78 6.52 -14.53
CA TYR A 335 -1.87 6.10 -15.41
C TYR A 335 -2.90 7.21 -15.60
N THR A 336 -3.27 7.48 -16.85
CA THR A 336 -4.32 8.44 -17.19
C THR A 336 -5.41 7.84 -18.05
N LYS A 337 -5.09 6.80 -18.85
CA LYS A 337 -6.03 6.11 -19.74
C LYS A 337 -6.61 4.84 -19.12
N SER A 338 -5.75 3.98 -18.56
CA SER A 338 -6.15 2.78 -17.83
C SER A 338 -5.09 2.36 -16.81
N ASP A 339 -5.54 1.78 -15.68
CA ASP A 339 -4.67 1.05 -14.74
C ASP A 339 -4.88 -0.44 -14.97
N PRO A 340 -3.87 -1.20 -15.40
CA PRO A 340 -4.02 -2.62 -15.73
C PRO A 340 -4.52 -3.43 -14.54
N ARG A 341 -4.20 -3.00 -13.31
CA ARG A 341 -4.62 -3.69 -12.08
C ARG A 341 -6.13 -3.58 -11.88
N ALA A 342 -6.71 -2.40 -12.08
CA ALA A 342 -8.15 -2.19 -11.98
C ALA A 342 -8.90 -3.01 -13.04
N VAL A 343 -8.41 -3.02 -14.27
CA VAL A 343 -8.98 -3.80 -15.39
C VAL A 343 -8.96 -5.30 -15.08
N ILE A 344 -7.83 -5.81 -14.56
CA ILE A 344 -7.68 -7.23 -14.21
C ILE A 344 -8.60 -7.59 -13.04
N LEU A 345 -8.65 -6.79 -11.98
CA LEU A 345 -9.52 -7.05 -10.81
C LEU A 345 -10.99 -7.07 -11.22
N ARG A 346 -11.46 -6.08 -11.98
CA ARG A 346 -12.83 -6.02 -12.47
C ARG A 346 -13.20 -7.31 -13.21
N ARG A 347 -12.38 -7.72 -14.19
CA ARG A 347 -12.64 -8.91 -15.01
C ARG A 347 -12.75 -10.19 -14.19
N ASN A 348 -11.95 -10.32 -13.13
CA ASN A 348 -11.87 -11.57 -12.37
C ASN A 348 -12.76 -11.57 -11.11
N ALA A 349 -13.35 -10.43 -10.71
CA ALA A 349 -14.21 -10.33 -9.54
C ALA A 349 -15.71 -10.51 -9.82
N GLU A 350 -16.14 -10.37 -11.08
CA GLU A 350 -17.56 -10.35 -11.47
C GLU A 350 -18.30 -11.62 -11.03
N HIS A 351 -17.73 -12.79 -11.30
CA HIS A 351 -18.35 -14.07 -10.94
C HIS A 351 -18.54 -14.20 -9.43
N LEU A 352 -17.53 -13.86 -8.64
CA LEU A 352 -17.60 -13.93 -7.18
C LEU A 352 -18.61 -12.90 -6.62
N ALA A 353 -18.74 -11.73 -7.25
CA ALA A 353 -19.70 -10.72 -6.84
C ALA A 353 -21.13 -11.26 -6.90
N VAL A 354 -21.48 -11.96 -7.99
CA VAL A 354 -22.79 -12.62 -8.15
C VAL A 354 -22.96 -13.74 -7.11
N GLU A 355 -21.97 -14.62 -6.98
CA GLU A 355 -22.02 -15.76 -6.04
C GLU A 355 -22.21 -15.30 -4.57
N LYS A 356 -21.58 -14.20 -4.18
CA LYS A 356 -21.60 -13.69 -2.80
C LYS A 356 -22.70 -12.65 -2.55
N GLY A 357 -23.51 -12.29 -3.57
CA GLY A 357 -24.62 -11.34 -3.43
C GLY A 357 -24.19 -9.86 -3.38
N PHE A 358 -23.06 -9.52 -4.01
CA PHE A 358 -22.53 -8.15 -4.17
C PHE A 358 -22.67 -7.62 -5.60
N GLU A 359 -23.64 -8.12 -6.35
CA GLU A 359 -23.81 -7.76 -7.76
C GLU A 359 -24.11 -6.27 -7.95
N ASP A 360 -24.94 -5.68 -7.09
CA ASP A 360 -25.32 -4.28 -7.18
C ASP A 360 -24.14 -3.36 -6.86
N GLU A 361 -23.40 -3.63 -5.78
CA GLU A 361 -22.19 -2.88 -5.42
C GLU A 361 -21.14 -2.96 -6.52
N PHE A 362 -20.94 -4.14 -7.11
CA PHE A 362 -20.01 -4.33 -8.21
C PHE A 362 -20.45 -3.55 -9.46
N ARG A 363 -21.73 -3.56 -9.79
CA ARG A 363 -22.33 -2.80 -10.90
C ARG A 363 -22.10 -1.29 -10.69
N VAL A 364 -22.34 -0.79 -9.49
CA VAL A 364 -22.10 0.62 -9.16
C VAL A 364 -20.63 1.00 -9.33
N LEU A 365 -19.67 0.18 -8.85
CA LEU A 365 -18.25 0.45 -9.08
C LEU A 365 -17.86 0.43 -10.56
N CYS A 366 -18.44 -0.47 -11.36
CA CYS A 366 -18.28 -0.46 -12.83
C CYS A 366 -18.85 0.82 -13.45
N ALA A 367 -19.99 1.31 -12.96
CA ALA A 367 -20.54 2.58 -13.39
C ALA A 367 -19.66 3.76 -12.99
N VAL A 368 -19.08 3.78 -11.76
CA VAL A 368 -18.11 4.79 -11.33
C VAL A 368 -16.87 4.79 -12.23
N GLU A 369 -16.33 3.61 -12.60
CA GLU A 369 -15.21 3.50 -13.53
C GLU A 369 -15.54 4.14 -14.89
N ARG A 370 -16.71 3.90 -15.42
CA ARG A 370 -17.15 4.36 -16.75
C ARG A 370 -17.53 5.83 -16.76
N LEU A 371 -18.27 6.30 -15.77
CA LEU A 371 -18.87 7.65 -15.72
C LEU A 371 -17.98 8.68 -15.01
N GLY A 372 -17.09 8.21 -14.13
CA GLY A 372 -16.23 9.06 -13.31
C GLY A 372 -15.33 10.00 -14.12
N PRO A 373 -14.64 9.54 -15.18
CA PRO A 373 -13.78 10.40 -16.00
C PRO A 373 -14.52 11.61 -16.57
N ASP A 374 -15.72 11.40 -17.12
CA ASP A 374 -16.53 12.49 -17.70
C ASP A 374 -17.04 13.44 -16.62
N ALA A 375 -17.50 12.92 -15.49
CA ALA A 375 -17.92 13.75 -14.36
C ALA A 375 -16.77 14.64 -13.83
N VAL A 376 -15.55 14.08 -13.71
CA VAL A 376 -14.35 14.83 -13.28
C VAL A 376 -13.99 15.90 -14.31
N ARG A 377 -14.02 15.58 -15.61
CA ARG A 377 -13.74 16.53 -16.69
C ARG A 377 -14.74 17.68 -16.68
N GLU A 378 -16.03 17.38 -16.54
CA GLU A 378 -17.11 18.38 -16.53
C GLU A 378 -17.02 19.33 -15.33
N VAL A 379 -16.76 18.81 -14.11
CA VAL A 379 -16.82 19.62 -12.89
C VAL A 379 -15.48 20.28 -12.56
N LYS A 380 -14.36 19.62 -12.80
CA LYS A 380 -13.02 20.09 -12.42
C LYS A 380 -12.24 20.71 -13.58
N GLY A 381 -12.67 20.52 -14.85
CA GLY A 381 -11.92 21.00 -16.02
C GLY A 381 -10.54 20.36 -16.16
N THR A 382 -10.30 19.23 -15.50
CA THR A 382 -8.98 18.60 -15.43
C THR A 382 -8.81 17.57 -16.54
N LYS A 383 -7.54 17.14 -16.75
CA LYS A 383 -7.14 16.10 -17.70
C LYS A 383 -7.81 14.75 -17.38
N ASP A 384 -7.73 13.86 -18.34
CA ASP A 384 -8.24 12.50 -18.23
C ASP A 384 -7.74 11.79 -16.97
N VAL A 385 -8.66 11.11 -16.28
CA VAL A 385 -8.41 10.26 -15.13
C VAL A 385 -8.96 8.88 -15.42
N CYS A 386 -8.35 7.84 -14.84
CA CYS A 386 -8.85 6.47 -14.93
C CYS A 386 -9.04 5.88 -13.53
N ALA A 387 -9.79 4.78 -13.45
CA ALA A 387 -9.87 3.97 -12.26
C ALA A 387 -8.48 3.44 -11.89
N ASN A 388 -8.18 3.39 -10.59
CA ASN A 388 -6.99 2.76 -10.06
C ASN A 388 -7.34 1.45 -9.32
N VAL A 389 -6.33 0.71 -8.86
CA VAL A 389 -6.51 -0.59 -8.22
C VAL A 389 -7.44 -0.56 -7.01
N ASP A 390 -7.50 0.56 -6.30
CA ASP A 390 -8.28 0.70 -5.07
C ASP A 390 -9.79 0.71 -5.34
N LEU A 391 -10.23 1.02 -6.58
CA LEU A 391 -11.65 1.04 -6.93
C LEU A 391 -12.33 -0.32 -6.70
N PHE A 392 -11.63 -1.43 -6.99
CA PHE A 392 -12.21 -2.77 -6.89
C PHE A 392 -11.67 -3.59 -5.71
N SER A 393 -10.44 -3.32 -5.23
CA SER A 393 -9.78 -4.16 -4.23
C SER A 393 -10.55 -4.22 -2.91
N GLY A 394 -11.13 -3.10 -2.45
CA GLY A 394 -11.91 -3.06 -1.22
C GLY A 394 -13.17 -3.92 -1.27
N LEU A 395 -13.91 -3.88 -2.38
CA LEU A 395 -15.09 -4.72 -2.59
C LEU A 395 -14.70 -6.22 -2.64
N ILE A 396 -13.60 -6.56 -3.31
CA ILE A 396 -13.09 -7.93 -3.35
C ILE A 396 -12.81 -8.44 -1.93
N TYR A 397 -12.12 -7.66 -1.11
CA TYR A 397 -11.86 -8.07 0.27
C TYR A 397 -13.16 -8.24 1.08
N ARG A 398 -14.16 -7.38 0.86
CA ARG A 398 -15.48 -7.51 1.49
C ARG A 398 -16.20 -8.79 1.03
N MET A 399 -16.17 -9.16 -0.26
CA MET A 399 -16.71 -10.41 -0.78
C MET A 399 -16.02 -11.65 -0.18
N LEU A 400 -14.73 -11.54 0.14
CA LEU A 400 -13.98 -12.57 0.85
C LEU A 400 -14.27 -12.61 2.37
N GLY A 401 -15.14 -11.75 2.88
CA GLY A 401 -15.44 -11.62 4.30
C GLY A 401 -14.30 -11.04 5.14
N ILE A 402 -13.37 -10.32 4.51
CA ILE A 402 -12.21 -9.73 5.18
C ILE A 402 -12.59 -8.36 5.74
N SER A 403 -12.26 -8.12 7.01
CA SER A 403 -12.51 -6.86 7.69
C SER A 403 -11.75 -5.69 7.04
N GLU A 404 -12.38 -4.52 7.03
CA GLU A 404 -11.75 -3.28 6.54
C GLU A 404 -10.47 -2.90 7.31
N ASP A 405 -10.32 -3.33 8.56
CA ASP A 405 -9.07 -3.21 9.32
C ASP A 405 -7.85 -3.84 8.62
N LEU A 406 -8.08 -4.81 7.72
CA LEU A 406 -7.05 -5.55 7.02
C LEU A 406 -6.80 -5.09 5.57
N PHE A 407 -7.52 -4.11 5.05
CA PHE A 407 -7.36 -3.67 3.67
C PHE A 407 -5.94 -3.11 3.40
N THR A 408 -5.50 -2.14 4.17
CA THR A 408 -4.13 -1.61 4.07
C THR A 408 -3.08 -2.64 4.53
N PRO A 409 -3.28 -3.44 5.61
CA PRO A 409 -2.41 -4.56 5.95
C PRO A 409 -2.19 -5.58 4.81
N LEU A 410 -3.23 -5.99 4.11
CA LEU A 410 -3.12 -6.88 2.94
C LEU A 410 -2.31 -6.24 1.81
N PHE A 411 -2.49 -4.94 1.59
CA PHE A 411 -1.64 -4.20 0.66
C PHE A 411 -0.16 -4.27 1.11
N ALA A 412 0.14 -4.12 2.39
CA ALA A 412 1.51 -4.24 2.91
C ALA A 412 2.08 -5.65 2.69
N ILE A 413 1.31 -6.70 3.01
CA ILE A 413 1.70 -8.11 2.75
C ILE A 413 2.03 -8.32 1.27
N SER A 414 1.21 -7.79 0.39
CA SER A 414 1.43 -7.89 -1.05
C SER A 414 2.71 -7.17 -1.48
N ARG A 415 2.98 -6.00 -0.90
CA ARG A 415 4.07 -5.11 -1.31
C ARG A 415 5.43 -5.43 -0.71
N ILE A 416 5.50 -6.22 0.37
CA ILE A 416 6.78 -6.52 1.02
C ILE A 416 7.81 -7.18 0.09
N PRO A 417 7.46 -8.08 -0.86
CA PRO A 417 8.43 -8.60 -1.82
C PRO A 417 9.08 -7.51 -2.67
N GLY A 418 8.28 -6.53 -3.14
CA GLY A 418 8.78 -5.37 -3.86
C GLY A 418 9.74 -4.52 -3.01
N TRP A 419 9.38 -4.20 -1.77
CA TRP A 419 10.27 -3.46 -0.87
C TRP A 419 11.58 -4.21 -0.64
N CYS A 420 11.53 -5.51 -0.41
CA CYS A 420 12.72 -6.35 -0.22
C CYS A 420 13.59 -6.36 -1.48
N ALA A 421 13.00 -6.52 -2.67
CA ALA A 421 13.74 -6.49 -3.94
C ALA A 421 14.43 -5.14 -4.16
N HIS A 422 13.74 -4.03 -3.90
CA HIS A 422 14.31 -2.69 -3.99
C HIS A 422 15.39 -2.44 -2.92
N ARG A 423 15.26 -3.00 -1.71
CA ARG A 423 16.30 -2.93 -0.70
C ARG A 423 17.56 -3.66 -1.12
N VAL A 424 17.42 -4.90 -1.60
CA VAL A 424 18.56 -5.68 -2.10
C VAL A 424 19.27 -4.91 -3.21
N GLU A 425 18.50 -4.38 -4.19
CA GLU A 425 19.06 -3.59 -5.29
C GLU A 425 19.80 -2.35 -4.79
N GLU A 426 19.25 -1.62 -3.82
CA GLU A 426 19.86 -0.42 -3.26
C GLU A 426 21.16 -0.71 -2.54
N VAL A 427 21.19 -1.73 -1.69
CA VAL A 427 22.39 -2.09 -0.91
C VAL A 427 23.50 -2.67 -1.79
N VAL A 428 23.13 -3.50 -2.79
CA VAL A 428 24.13 -4.19 -3.62
C VAL A 428 24.70 -3.29 -4.72
N PHE A 429 23.89 -2.41 -5.32
CA PHE A 429 24.27 -1.72 -6.56
C PHE A 429 24.35 -0.19 -6.45
N ALA A 430 23.55 0.47 -5.58
CA ALA A 430 23.50 1.93 -5.59
C ALA A 430 24.64 2.58 -4.80
N ASN A 431 25.05 2.00 -3.69
CA ASN A 431 26.22 2.36 -2.86
C ASN A 431 26.42 3.87 -2.60
N ARG A 432 25.32 4.67 -2.53
CA ARG A 432 25.37 6.09 -2.25
C ARG A 432 24.18 6.56 -1.44
N ILE A 433 24.42 7.23 -0.33
CA ILE A 433 23.37 7.79 0.51
C ILE A 433 22.53 8.83 -0.26
N MET A 434 21.22 8.70 -0.19
CA MET A 434 20.26 9.65 -0.77
C MET A 434 20.19 10.90 0.12
N ARG A 435 20.66 12.03 -0.40
CA ARG A 435 20.71 13.31 0.33
C ARG A 435 20.27 14.47 -0.59
N PRO A 436 18.96 14.68 -0.78
CA PRO A 436 18.49 15.81 -1.57
C PRO A 436 18.83 17.14 -0.88
N ALA A 437 18.96 18.21 -1.67
CA ALA A 437 19.16 19.55 -1.17
C ALA A 437 17.82 20.19 -0.77
N TYR A 438 17.85 20.99 0.29
CA TYR A 438 16.75 21.84 0.72
C TYR A 438 17.17 23.32 0.67
N LYS A 439 16.29 24.21 0.19
CA LYS A 439 16.53 25.63 0.20
C LYS A 439 16.12 26.21 1.54
N TYR A 440 17.08 26.75 2.27
CA TYR A 440 16.84 27.49 3.50
C TYR A 440 16.23 28.87 3.18
N LEU A 441 15.16 29.23 3.84
CA LEU A 441 14.42 30.49 3.66
C LEU A 441 14.65 31.51 4.77
N GLY A 442 15.27 31.11 5.86
CA GLY A 442 15.59 32.01 6.98
C GLY A 442 16.77 32.94 6.66
N HIS A 443 16.98 33.90 7.53
CA HIS A 443 18.10 34.83 7.47
C HIS A 443 19.08 34.52 8.60
N GLU A 444 20.35 34.87 8.41
CA GLU A 444 21.31 34.88 9.51
C GLU A 444 20.88 35.91 10.57
N GLN A 445 20.95 35.51 11.82
CA GLN A 445 20.63 36.33 12.99
C GLN A 445 21.73 36.17 14.02
N GLU A 446 22.01 37.23 14.76
CA GLU A 446 22.89 37.13 15.91
C GLU A 446 22.21 36.40 17.07
N TYR A 447 22.98 35.61 17.79
CA TYR A 447 22.51 35.00 19.01
C TYR A 447 22.45 36.05 20.12
N ILE A 448 21.28 36.33 20.63
CA ILE A 448 21.05 37.23 21.78
C ILE A 448 21.09 36.40 23.05
N PRO A 449 21.94 36.76 24.04
CA PRO A 449 21.99 36.10 25.35
C PRO A 449 20.62 36.08 26.04
N LEU A 450 20.32 35.03 26.82
CA LEU A 450 19.00 34.85 27.41
C LEU A 450 18.53 36.05 28.24
N GLU A 451 19.41 36.67 28.97
CA GLU A 451 19.13 37.83 29.86
C GLU A 451 18.81 39.10 29.08
N GLU A 452 19.15 39.15 27.79
CA GLU A 452 18.92 40.31 26.91
C GLU A 452 17.67 40.17 26.03
N ARG A 453 16.97 39.03 26.17
CA ARG A 453 15.74 38.77 25.40
C ARG A 453 14.54 39.36 26.12
N GLY A 454 13.84 40.26 25.49
CA GLY A 454 12.63 40.94 26.02
C GLY A 454 11.40 40.01 26.07
#